data_6f1ae90468ef3173c77e64dc2da88276
#
_entry.id   6f1ae90468ef3173c77e64dc2da88276
#
_cell.length_a   1.000
_cell.length_b   1.000
_cell.length_c   1.000
_cell.angle_alpha   90.00
_cell.angle_beta   90.00
_cell.angle_gamma   90.00
#
_symmetry.space_group_name_H-M   'P 1'
#
loop_
_entity.id
_entity.type
_entity.pdbx_description
1 polymer ?
#
loop_
_entity_poly.entity_id
_entity_poly.type
_entity_poly.pdbx_seq_one_letter_code
_entity_poly.pdbx_strand_id
1 'polypeptide(L)'
;MPANLKHTKKNCQLKLRNGKLVDLSDPTVMGILNITPDSFFEGSRFMSNIPQVTDTVGKMLTEGATFIDVGGYSTRPHAAQVSVAEENDRILPVIEAITKHFPETIISIDTFRSEVAQAAVKAGAGIVNDIAGGNLDQNMFQVVAALEVPYVLMHSRGTPETMTSLNQYNNLPVDIISELQSKVFRLQQAGVKDILIDPGFGFAKNPKQGFELMRNLSAFQVLELPLLVGISRKSMIWRTLGITADEALNGTTALNMVALMNGANILRVHDVKEAVETIKLYQEVYPA
;
A
#
# COMPACT_ATOMS: atom_id res chain seq x y z
N MET A 1 12.52 -25.00 16.37
CA MET A 1 12.96 -24.92 14.96
C MET A 1 11.76 -24.44 14.17
N PRO A 2 11.82 -23.33 13.44
CA PRO A 2 10.73 -22.99 12.53
C PRO A 2 10.70 -24.08 11.45
N ALA A 3 9.51 -24.65 11.27
CA ALA A 3 9.26 -25.59 10.18
C ALA A 3 9.67 -24.93 8.86
N ASN A 4 10.38 -25.67 8.01
CA ASN A 4 10.59 -25.33 6.60
C ASN A 4 9.23 -25.06 5.95
N LEU A 5 8.73 -23.84 6.05
CA LEU A 5 7.64 -23.36 5.23
C LEU A 5 8.24 -23.22 3.81
N LYS A 6 8.27 -24.33 3.09
CA LYS A 6 8.33 -24.27 1.63
C LYS A 6 7.09 -23.46 1.22
N HIS A 7 7.29 -22.17 0.98
CA HIS A 7 6.29 -21.36 0.33
C HIS A 7 6.01 -22.05 -1.01
N THR A 8 4.91 -22.80 -1.09
CA THR A 8 4.41 -23.25 -2.39
C THR A 8 4.14 -21.97 -3.16
N LYS A 9 4.99 -21.65 -4.14
CA LYS A 9 4.79 -20.54 -5.07
C LYS A 9 3.47 -20.80 -5.79
N LYS A 10 2.35 -20.36 -5.19
CA LYS A 10 1.09 -20.23 -5.93
C LYS A 10 1.28 -19.08 -6.92
N ASN A 11 0.66 -19.19 -8.09
CA ASN A 11 0.67 -18.12 -9.10
C ASN A 11 0.25 -16.78 -8.46
N CYS A 12 1.23 -16.01 -8.05
CA CYS A 12 1.06 -14.69 -7.46
C CYS A 12 1.24 -13.65 -8.58
N GLN A 13 0.34 -13.66 -9.56
CA GLN A 13 0.40 -12.75 -10.69
C GLN A 13 -0.76 -11.77 -10.62
N LEU A 14 -0.49 -10.50 -10.94
CA LEU A 14 -1.51 -9.49 -11.16
C LEU A 14 -1.63 -9.22 -12.64
N LYS A 15 -2.85 -9.14 -13.14
CA LYS A 15 -3.13 -8.74 -14.51
C LYS A 15 -3.56 -7.28 -14.54
N LEU A 16 -2.72 -6.43 -15.11
CA LEU A 16 -3.06 -5.03 -15.35
C LEU A 16 -4.05 -4.89 -16.50
N ARG A 17 -4.79 -3.77 -16.55
CA ARG A 17 -5.79 -3.48 -17.57
C ARG A 17 -5.25 -3.56 -19.00
N ASN A 18 -3.98 -3.20 -19.24
CA ASN A 18 -3.31 -3.31 -20.54
C ASN A 18 -2.89 -4.75 -20.91
N GLY A 19 -3.23 -5.73 -20.09
CA GLY A 19 -2.86 -7.14 -20.27
C GLY A 19 -1.48 -7.54 -19.77
N LYS A 20 -0.65 -6.60 -19.29
CA LYS A 20 0.66 -6.88 -18.67
C LYS A 20 0.44 -7.71 -17.41
N LEU A 21 1.20 -8.80 -17.27
CA LEU A 21 1.24 -9.62 -16.07
C LEU A 21 2.42 -9.17 -15.20
N VAL A 22 2.16 -9.01 -13.91
CA VAL A 22 3.16 -8.68 -12.89
C VAL A 22 3.32 -9.89 -11.98
N ASP A 23 4.48 -10.49 -11.97
CA ASP A 23 4.79 -11.62 -11.10
C ASP A 23 5.19 -11.10 -9.70
N LEU A 24 4.49 -11.58 -8.69
CA LEU A 24 4.74 -11.30 -7.27
C LEU A 24 5.26 -12.52 -6.52
N SER A 25 5.73 -13.55 -7.21
CA SER A 25 6.36 -14.73 -6.59
C SER A 25 7.66 -14.35 -5.88
N ASP A 26 8.38 -13.37 -6.41
CA ASP A 26 9.48 -12.69 -5.73
C ASP A 26 8.97 -11.38 -5.10
N PRO A 27 9.41 -11.04 -3.88
CA PRO A 27 9.00 -9.81 -3.23
C PRO A 27 9.43 -8.57 -4.02
N THR A 28 8.58 -7.54 -4.02
CA THR A 28 8.79 -6.29 -4.75
C THR A 28 8.60 -5.07 -3.86
N VAL A 29 8.99 -3.89 -4.37
CA VAL A 29 8.88 -2.62 -3.64
C VAL A 29 7.86 -1.71 -4.29
N MET A 30 6.98 -1.14 -3.47
CA MET A 30 6.06 -0.07 -3.81
C MET A 30 6.53 1.21 -3.11
N GLY A 31 7.03 2.18 -3.90
CA GLY A 31 7.48 3.48 -3.40
C GLY A 31 6.32 4.42 -3.13
N ILE A 32 6.29 5.06 -1.96
CA ILE A 32 5.26 6.01 -1.54
C ILE A 32 5.55 7.39 -2.10
N LEU A 33 4.62 7.95 -2.85
CA LEU A 33 4.67 9.30 -3.38
C LEU A 33 3.48 10.13 -2.87
N ASN A 34 3.67 10.82 -1.74
CA ASN A 34 2.63 11.68 -1.16
C ASN A 34 2.62 13.06 -1.82
N ILE A 35 1.50 13.42 -2.43
CA ILE A 35 1.26 14.72 -3.05
C ILE A 35 0.42 15.58 -2.11
N THR A 36 1.01 15.92 -0.96
CA THR A 36 0.36 16.77 0.05
C THR A 36 1.11 18.09 0.19
N PRO A 37 0.44 19.17 0.66
CA PRO A 37 1.10 20.48 0.85
C PRO A 37 2.39 20.40 1.65
N ASP A 38 2.43 19.54 2.67
CA ASP A 38 3.60 19.38 3.55
C ASP A 38 4.77 18.62 2.89
N SER A 39 4.53 17.91 1.78
CA SER A 39 5.53 17.05 1.15
C SER A 39 6.19 17.67 -0.07
N PHE A 40 5.43 18.38 -0.92
CA PHE A 40 5.92 18.94 -2.19
C PHE A 40 5.38 20.35 -2.50
N PHE A 41 4.36 20.84 -1.76
CA PHE A 41 3.61 22.02 -2.18
C PHE A 41 3.40 23.01 -1.03
N GLU A 42 4.22 24.02 -0.93
CA GLU A 42 3.89 25.26 -0.21
C GLU A 42 3.07 26.17 -1.16
N GLY A 43 1.74 26.21 -0.95
CA GLY A 43 0.84 27.10 -1.69
C GLY A 43 0.31 26.56 -3.02
N SER A 44 -0.57 27.30 -3.68
CA SER A 44 -1.44 26.95 -4.81
C SER A 44 -0.75 26.71 -6.18
N ARG A 45 0.51 26.25 -6.22
CA ARG A 45 1.29 26.09 -7.46
C ARG A 45 1.63 24.62 -7.78
N PHE A 46 0.63 23.76 -7.94
CA PHE A 46 0.84 22.34 -8.25
C PHE A 46 1.68 22.10 -9.52
N MET A 47 1.47 22.88 -10.57
CA MET A 47 2.16 22.71 -11.85
C MET A 47 3.65 23.06 -11.80
N SER A 48 4.10 23.90 -10.87
CA SER A 48 5.52 24.31 -10.80
C SER A 48 6.43 23.22 -10.21
N ASN A 49 5.90 22.20 -9.56
CA ASN A 49 6.67 21.17 -8.88
C ASN A 49 6.69 19.80 -9.61
N ILE A 50 6.08 19.70 -10.79
CA ILE A 50 6.12 18.48 -11.61
C ILE A 50 7.56 17.99 -11.87
N PRO A 51 8.56 18.86 -12.21
CA PRO A 51 9.94 18.41 -12.37
C PRO A 51 10.49 17.71 -11.12
N GLN A 52 10.26 18.26 -9.93
CA GLN A 52 10.73 17.65 -8.67
C GLN A 52 10.05 16.30 -8.40
N VAL A 53 8.77 16.18 -8.74
CA VAL A 53 8.03 14.91 -8.64
C VAL A 53 8.60 13.88 -9.59
N THR A 54 8.85 14.24 -10.85
CA THR A 54 9.44 13.34 -11.85
C THR A 54 10.86 12.91 -11.47
N ASP A 55 11.68 13.81 -10.92
CA ASP A 55 13.01 13.48 -10.40
C ASP A 55 12.92 12.47 -9.24
N THR A 56 11.97 12.68 -8.32
CA THR A 56 11.73 11.76 -7.20
C THR A 56 11.31 10.38 -7.70
N VAL A 57 10.38 10.31 -8.65
CA VAL A 57 9.94 9.05 -9.27
C VAL A 57 11.11 8.38 -10.02
N GLY A 58 11.87 9.14 -10.82
CA GLY A 58 13.05 8.64 -11.51
C GLY A 58 14.07 8.02 -10.55
N LYS A 59 14.30 8.66 -9.41
CA LYS A 59 15.14 8.13 -8.33
C LYS A 59 14.58 6.82 -7.78
N MET A 60 13.29 6.76 -7.40
CA MET A 60 12.65 5.55 -6.88
C MET A 60 12.75 4.38 -7.87
N LEU A 61 12.54 4.64 -9.16
CA LEU A 61 12.64 3.62 -10.21
C LEU A 61 14.09 3.13 -10.37
N THR A 62 15.06 4.03 -10.35
CA THR A 62 16.50 3.69 -10.39
C THR A 62 16.92 2.89 -9.16
N GLU A 63 16.35 3.16 -8.00
CA GLU A 63 16.57 2.41 -6.76
C GLU A 63 15.89 1.03 -6.77
N GLY A 64 15.00 0.74 -7.72
CA GLY A 64 14.38 -0.56 -7.95
C GLY A 64 12.92 -0.67 -7.49
N ALA A 65 12.18 0.44 -7.37
CA ALA A 65 10.74 0.38 -7.15
C ALA A 65 10.03 -0.28 -8.36
N THR A 66 9.14 -1.23 -8.08
CA THR A 66 8.28 -1.87 -9.09
C THR A 66 7.00 -1.07 -9.29
N PHE A 67 6.49 -0.49 -8.21
CA PHE A 67 5.26 0.30 -8.19
C PHE A 67 5.54 1.68 -7.59
N ILE A 68 4.81 2.69 -8.06
CA ILE A 68 4.76 4.03 -7.45
C ILE A 68 3.35 4.26 -6.96
N ASP A 69 3.17 4.45 -5.66
CA ASP A 69 1.87 4.65 -5.01
C ASP A 69 1.63 6.13 -4.75
N VAL A 70 0.76 6.73 -5.56
CA VAL A 70 0.48 8.16 -5.56
C VAL A 70 -0.70 8.44 -4.66
N GLY A 71 -0.53 9.31 -3.65
CA GLY A 71 -1.59 9.70 -2.73
C GLY A 71 -1.76 11.22 -2.63
N GLY A 72 -2.97 11.72 -2.84
CA GLY A 72 -3.33 13.15 -2.73
C GLY A 72 -3.98 13.53 -1.40
N TYR A 73 -4.30 12.56 -0.56
CA TYR A 73 -4.98 12.73 0.73
C TYR A 73 -4.08 12.26 1.88
N SER A 74 -3.97 13.07 2.93
CA SER A 74 -3.22 12.65 4.14
C SER A 74 -4.16 11.93 5.10
N THR A 75 -3.84 10.69 5.47
CA THR A 75 -4.58 9.89 6.46
C THR A 75 -4.09 10.08 7.89
N ARG A 76 -3.19 11.05 8.12
CA ARG A 76 -2.74 11.42 9.48
C ARG A 76 -3.93 11.96 10.28
N PRO A 77 -4.04 11.62 11.58
CA PRO A 77 -5.03 12.26 12.46
C PRO A 77 -4.90 13.79 12.36
N HIS A 78 -6.05 14.47 12.27
CA HIS A 78 -6.14 15.94 12.17
C HIS A 78 -5.61 16.56 10.85
N ALA A 79 -5.35 15.76 9.81
CA ALA A 79 -5.09 16.32 8.49
C ALA A 79 -6.33 17.08 7.97
N ALA A 80 -6.10 18.17 7.24
CA ALA A 80 -7.20 18.92 6.63
C ALA A 80 -8.01 18.00 5.68
N GLN A 81 -9.34 18.13 5.75
CA GLN A 81 -10.20 17.44 4.80
C GLN A 81 -10.00 18.05 3.41
N VAL A 82 -9.83 17.19 2.42
CA VAL A 82 -9.60 17.52 1.02
C VAL A 82 -10.85 17.10 0.24
N SER A 83 -11.37 17.98 -0.62
CA SER A 83 -12.49 17.63 -1.50
C SER A 83 -12.02 16.67 -2.61
N VAL A 84 -12.98 15.98 -3.28
CA VAL A 84 -12.68 15.14 -4.46
C VAL A 84 -12.01 15.94 -5.56
N ALA A 85 -12.49 17.17 -5.82
CA ALA A 85 -11.90 18.05 -6.84
C ALA A 85 -10.44 18.38 -6.49
N GLU A 86 -10.17 18.78 -5.25
CA GLU A 86 -8.83 19.11 -4.79
C GLU A 86 -7.89 17.90 -4.81
N GLU A 87 -8.37 16.70 -4.45
CA GLU A 87 -7.58 15.48 -4.53
C GLU A 87 -7.21 15.17 -6.00
N ASN A 88 -8.19 15.29 -6.91
CA ASN A 88 -7.94 15.13 -8.34
C ASN A 88 -6.95 16.17 -8.89
N ASP A 89 -7.09 17.44 -8.51
CA ASP A 89 -6.17 18.51 -8.93
C ASP A 89 -4.73 18.25 -8.51
N ARG A 90 -4.53 17.56 -7.39
CA ARG A 90 -3.20 17.16 -6.89
C ARG A 90 -2.61 16.00 -7.68
N ILE A 91 -3.41 14.92 -7.88
CA ILE A 91 -2.87 13.64 -8.36
C ILE A 91 -2.85 13.52 -9.89
N LEU A 92 -3.86 14.05 -10.60
CA LEU A 92 -3.97 13.82 -12.04
C LEU A 92 -2.77 14.36 -12.83
N PRO A 93 -2.29 15.61 -12.62
CA PRO A 93 -1.10 16.11 -13.31
C PRO A 93 0.15 15.27 -13.02
N VAL A 94 0.25 14.70 -11.81
CA VAL A 94 1.36 13.83 -11.41
C VAL A 94 1.30 12.49 -12.15
N ILE A 95 0.12 11.85 -12.18
CA ILE A 95 -0.07 10.57 -12.89
C ILE A 95 0.22 10.74 -14.38
N GLU A 96 -0.30 11.81 -15.00
CA GLU A 96 -0.04 12.13 -16.43
C GLU A 96 1.46 12.36 -16.68
N ALA A 97 2.16 13.08 -15.80
CA ALA A 97 3.58 13.31 -15.91
C ALA A 97 4.38 12.00 -15.79
N ILE A 98 4.05 11.15 -14.81
CA ILE A 98 4.71 9.83 -14.63
C ILE A 98 4.47 8.97 -15.88
N THR A 99 3.24 8.87 -16.34
CA THR A 99 2.88 8.09 -17.54
C THR A 99 3.63 8.57 -18.78
N LYS A 100 3.83 9.88 -18.92
CA LYS A 100 4.55 10.49 -20.03
C LYS A 100 6.07 10.23 -19.98
N HIS A 101 6.67 10.41 -18.81
CA HIS A 101 8.14 10.33 -18.65
C HIS A 101 8.63 8.90 -18.38
N PHE A 102 7.80 8.06 -17.79
CA PHE A 102 8.11 6.68 -17.40
C PHE A 102 6.98 5.73 -17.79
N PRO A 103 6.74 5.49 -19.08
CA PRO A 103 5.56 4.76 -19.59
C PRO A 103 5.46 3.31 -19.11
N GLU A 104 6.57 2.71 -18.67
CA GLU A 104 6.59 1.34 -18.13
C GLU A 104 6.26 1.26 -16.63
N THR A 105 6.16 2.40 -15.94
CA THR A 105 5.89 2.46 -14.50
C THR A 105 4.48 1.99 -14.20
N ILE A 106 4.36 1.14 -13.20
CA ILE A 106 3.06 0.71 -12.69
C ILE A 106 2.67 1.68 -11.56
N ILE A 107 1.68 2.51 -11.84
CA ILE A 107 1.16 3.51 -10.90
C ILE A 107 0.03 2.88 -10.09
N SER A 108 0.12 2.97 -8.77
CA SER A 108 -0.96 2.72 -7.82
C SER A 108 -1.54 4.06 -7.36
N ILE A 109 -2.86 4.15 -7.21
CA ILE A 109 -3.53 5.31 -6.62
C ILE A 109 -3.99 5.00 -5.21
N ASP A 110 -3.43 5.71 -4.22
CA ASP A 110 -3.83 5.64 -2.80
C ASP A 110 -5.04 6.57 -2.58
N THR A 111 -6.23 5.99 -2.62
CA THR A 111 -7.49 6.71 -2.38
C THR A 111 -8.60 5.77 -1.90
N PHE A 112 -9.47 6.28 -1.04
CA PHE A 112 -10.69 5.59 -0.60
C PHE A 112 -11.95 6.10 -1.31
N ARG A 113 -11.80 6.92 -2.37
CA ARG A 113 -12.90 7.53 -3.13
C ARG A 113 -12.97 6.94 -4.53
N SER A 114 -14.11 6.37 -4.87
CA SER A 114 -14.32 5.74 -6.17
C SER A 114 -14.22 6.70 -7.36
N GLU A 115 -14.66 7.96 -7.18
CA GLU A 115 -14.55 9.00 -8.20
C GLU A 115 -13.09 9.34 -8.51
N VAL A 116 -12.25 9.45 -7.46
CA VAL A 116 -10.81 9.70 -7.59
C VAL A 116 -10.12 8.50 -8.24
N ALA A 117 -10.43 7.28 -7.79
CA ALA A 117 -9.91 6.05 -8.38
C ALA A 117 -10.24 5.97 -9.88
N GLN A 118 -11.48 6.30 -10.27
CA GLN A 118 -11.90 6.31 -11.68
C GLN A 118 -11.12 7.33 -12.50
N ALA A 119 -10.93 8.55 -12.00
CA ALA A 119 -10.18 9.61 -12.67
C ALA A 119 -8.70 9.23 -12.82
N ALA A 120 -8.08 8.72 -11.75
CA ALA A 120 -6.68 8.28 -11.72
C ALA A 120 -6.41 7.13 -12.71
N VAL A 121 -7.29 6.12 -12.77
CA VAL A 121 -7.16 5.01 -13.71
C VAL A 121 -7.31 5.48 -15.16
N LYS A 122 -8.20 6.43 -15.43
CA LYS A 122 -8.30 7.06 -16.77
C LYS A 122 -7.03 7.84 -17.14
N ALA A 123 -6.35 8.44 -16.17
CA ALA A 123 -5.10 9.17 -16.36
C ALA A 123 -3.87 8.25 -16.48
N GLY A 124 -3.98 6.94 -16.16
CA GLY A 124 -2.90 5.97 -16.34
C GLY A 124 -2.54 5.14 -15.10
N ALA A 125 -3.23 5.31 -13.97
CA ALA A 125 -3.03 4.41 -12.82
C ALA A 125 -3.48 2.99 -13.18
N GLY A 126 -2.69 2.00 -12.78
CA GLY A 126 -2.94 0.58 -13.06
C GLY A 126 -3.43 -0.23 -11.87
N ILE A 127 -3.43 0.32 -10.66
CA ILE A 127 -3.83 -0.32 -9.40
C ILE A 127 -4.59 0.69 -8.55
N VAL A 128 -5.60 0.24 -7.81
CA VAL A 128 -6.27 1.04 -6.76
C VAL A 128 -5.87 0.50 -5.40
N ASN A 129 -5.29 1.37 -4.56
CA ASN A 129 -4.92 1.08 -3.18
C ASN A 129 -5.88 1.80 -2.24
N ASP A 130 -6.84 1.06 -1.66
CA ASP A 130 -7.87 1.63 -0.79
C ASP A 130 -7.60 1.33 0.68
N ILE A 131 -7.12 2.34 1.39
CA ILE A 131 -6.81 2.27 2.82
C ILE A 131 -8.05 2.11 3.71
N ALA A 132 -9.25 2.36 3.20
CA ALA A 132 -10.51 2.15 3.92
C ALA A 132 -11.13 0.78 3.62
N GLY A 133 -10.64 0.07 2.60
CA GLY A 133 -11.14 -1.24 2.20
C GLY A 133 -12.64 -1.23 1.90
N GLY A 134 -13.11 -0.22 1.16
CA GLY A 134 -14.51 -0.05 0.76
C GLY A 134 -15.46 0.40 1.87
N ASN A 135 -14.96 0.78 3.05
CA ASN A 135 -15.84 1.21 4.17
C ASN A 135 -16.33 2.66 4.01
N LEU A 136 -15.54 3.53 3.38
CA LEU A 136 -15.84 4.96 3.26
C LEU A 136 -16.56 5.33 1.97
N ASP A 137 -16.51 4.47 0.96
CA ASP A 137 -17.23 4.65 -0.30
C ASP A 137 -17.87 3.32 -0.74
N GLN A 138 -19.18 3.25 -0.68
CA GLN A 138 -19.96 2.04 -1.01
C GLN A 138 -19.88 1.68 -2.51
N ASN A 139 -19.54 2.64 -3.39
CA ASN A 139 -19.41 2.43 -4.82
C ASN A 139 -18.04 1.86 -5.22
N MET A 140 -17.05 1.89 -4.32
CA MET A 140 -15.66 1.54 -4.63
C MET A 140 -15.54 0.16 -5.29
N PHE A 141 -16.17 -0.87 -4.75
CA PHE A 141 -16.06 -2.23 -5.28
C PHE A 141 -16.64 -2.37 -6.69
N GLN A 142 -17.79 -1.72 -6.95
CA GLN A 142 -18.41 -1.73 -8.28
C GLN A 142 -17.57 -0.94 -9.30
N VAL A 143 -17.04 0.20 -8.89
CA VAL A 143 -16.19 1.03 -9.75
C VAL A 143 -14.90 0.30 -10.11
N VAL A 144 -14.20 -0.32 -9.15
CA VAL A 144 -12.96 -1.06 -9.42
C VAL A 144 -13.23 -2.28 -10.32
N ALA A 145 -14.33 -2.98 -10.10
CA ALA A 145 -14.74 -4.09 -10.97
C ALA A 145 -14.95 -3.62 -12.43
N ALA A 146 -15.61 -2.48 -12.62
CA ALA A 146 -15.82 -1.89 -13.95
C ALA A 146 -14.54 -1.35 -14.60
N LEU A 147 -13.55 -0.96 -13.80
CA LEU A 147 -12.25 -0.49 -14.27
C LEU A 147 -11.32 -1.64 -14.68
N GLU A 148 -11.60 -2.87 -14.23
CA GLU A 148 -10.79 -4.07 -14.49
C GLU A 148 -9.31 -3.91 -14.09
N VAL A 149 -9.05 -3.29 -12.93
CA VAL A 149 -7.71 -3.09 -12.37
C VAL A 149 -7.55 -3.86 -11.06
N PRO A 150 -6.33 -4.28 -10.70
CA PRO A 150 -6.03 -4.82 -9.38
C PRO A 150 -6.41 -3.87 -8.25
N TYR A 151 -6.83 -4.46 -7.13
CA TYR A 151 -7.27 -3.72 -5.95
C TYR A 151 -6.54 -4.16 -4.70
N VAL A 152 -5.96 -3.22 -3.97
CA VAL A 152 -5.39 -3.46 -2.64
C VAL A 152 -6.47 -3.22 -1.60
N LEU A 153 -6.89 -4.29 -0.96
CA LEU A 153 -7.85 -4.30 0.13
C LEU A 153 -7.14 -4.15 1.47
N MET A 154 -7.13 -2.96 2.04
CA MET A 154 -6.56 -2.78 3.38
C MET A 154 -7.61 -2.96 4.48
N HIS A 155 -7.19 -3.60 5.57
CA HIS A 155 -7.99 -3.68 6.79
C HIS A 155 -7.91 -2.38 7.58
N SER A 156 -9.05 -1.72 7.73
CA SER A 156 -9.26 -0.58 8.61
C SER A 156 -10.67 -0.60 9.21
N ARG A 157 -10.86 0.06 10.35
CA ARG A 157 -12.16 0.30 10.99
C ARG A 157 -12.35 1.80 11.20
N GLY A 158 -13.56 2.30 10.92
CA GLY A 158 -13.90 3.73 11.07
C GLY A 158 -13.25 4.63 10.03
N THR A 159 -13.11 5.89 10.38
CA THR A 159 -12.47 6.95 9.59
C THR A 159 -11.07 7.26 10.16
N PRO A 160 -10.23 8.04 9.48
CA PRO A 160 -8.94 8.50 10.03
C PRO A 160 -9.07 9.17 11.41
N GLU A 161 -10.17 9.85 11.69
CA GLU A 161 -10.43 10.50 12.98
C GLU A 161 -10.86 9.51 14.08
N THR A 162 -11.61 8.45 13.72
CA THR A 162 -12.22 7.52 14.69
C THR A 162 -11.47 6.20 14.85
N MET A 163 -10.60 5.84 13.90
CA MET A 163 -9.91 4.54 13.86
C MET A 163 -9.11 4.21 15.14
N THR A 164 -8.57 5.22 15.83
CA THR A 164 -7.75 5.02 17.02
C THR A 164 -8.56 4.45 18.21
N SER A 165 -9.87 4.71 18.27
CA SER A 165 -10.78 4.18 19.30
C SER A 165 -11.37 2.81 18.93
N LEU A 166 -11.25 2.37 17.68
CA LEU A 166 -11.84 1.14 17.15
C LEU A 166 -10.85 -0.04 17.13
N ASN A 167 -9.96 -0.07 18.11
CA ASN A 167 -8.87 -1.07 18.21
C ASN A 167 -9.21 -2.23 19.16
N GLN A 168 -10.50 -2.54 19.36
CA GLN A 168 -10.93 -3.66 20.18
C GLN A 168 -11.07 -4.92 19.31
N TYR A 169 -10.32 -5.98 19.66
CA TYR A 169 -10.33 -7.27 19.00
C TYR A 169 -10.44 -8.37 20.04
N ASN A 170 -11.20 -9.43 19.72
CA ASN A 170 -11.25 -10.65 20.55
C ASN A 170 -9.97 -11.49 20.32
N ASN A 171 -9.63 -11.67 19.06
CA ASN A 171 -8.37 -12.29 18.59
C ASN A 171 -7.91 -11.51 17.37
N LEU A 172 -6.88 -10.69 17.54
CA LEU A 172 -6.46 -9.72 16.53
C LEU A 172 -6.26 -10.31 15.12
N PRO A 173 -5.42 -11.34 14.91
CA PRO A 173 -5.23 -11.87 13.56
C PRO A 173 -6.48 -12.55 13.01
N VAL A 174 -7.23 -13.28 13.82
CA VAL A 174 -8.43 -14.00 13.39
C VAL A 174 -9.54 -13.01 12.98
N ASP A 175 -9.79 -11.98 13.78
CA ASP A 175 -10.80 -10.97 13.50
C ASP A 175 -10.47 -10.23 12.19
N ILE A 176 -9.20 -9.83 11.99
CA ILE A 176 -8.75 -9.15 10.77
C ILE A 176 -8.91 -10.05 9.54
N ILE A 177 -8.49 -11.31 9.63
CA ILE A 177 -8.62 -12.28 8.54
C ILE A 177 -10.09 -12.47 8.17
N SER A 178 -10.98 -12.62 9.16
CA SER A 178 -12.42 -12.80 8.94
C SER A 178 -13.04 -11.57 8.24
N GLU A 179 -12.68 -10.36 8.68
CA GLU A 179 -13.18 -9.12 8.07
C GLU A 179 -12.66 -8.95 6.62
N LEU A 180 -11.38 -9.25 6.36
CA LEU A 180 -10.83 -9.23 5.01
C LEU A 180 -11.50 -10.29 4.13
N GLN A 181 -11.66 -11.53 4.61
CA GLN A 181 -12.30 -12.61 3.86
C GLN A 181 -13.72 -12.24 3.41
N SER A 182 -14.51 -11.65 4.30
CA SER A 182 -15.85 -11.16 3.97
C SER A 182 -15.84 -10.13 2.83
N LYS A 183 -14.85 -9.22 2.83
CA LYS A 183 -14.70 -8.19 1.80
C LYS A 183 -14.13 -8.76 0.49
N VAL A 184 -13.18 -9.70 0.57
CA VAL A 184 -12.67 -10.43 -0.60
C VAL A 184 -13.82 -11.12 -1.33
N PHE A 185 -14.71 -11.80 -0.59
CA PHE A 185 -15.89 -12.41 -1.18
C PHE A 185 -16.78 -11.39 -1.91
N ARG A 186 -17.04 -10.23 -1.30
CA ARG A 186 -17.83 -9.16 -1.92
C ARG A 186 -17.15 -8.58 -3.19
N LEU A 187 -15.83 -8.40 -3.16
CA LEU A 187 -15.05 -7.96 -4.33
C LEU A 187 -15.14 -8.96 -5.48
N GLN A 188 -15.00 -10.26 -5.19
CA GLN A 188 -15.12 -11.33 -6.17
C GLN A 188 -16.54 -11.39 -6.75
N GLN A 189 -17.59 -11.22 -5.93
CA GLN A 189 -18.98 -11.14 -6.40
C GLN A 189 -19.23 -9.91 -7.28
N ALA A 190 -18.53 -8.81 -7.04
CA ALA A 190 -18.57 -7.61 -7.89
C ALA A 190 -17.80 -7.79 -9.22
N GLY A 191 -16.96 -8.84 -9.33
CA GLY A 191 -16.20 -9.15 -10.55
C GLY A 191 -14.71 -8.72 -10.50
N VAL A 192 -14.20 -8.26 -9.35
CA VAL A 192 -12.77 -7.95 -9.17
C VAL A 192 -11.97 -9.25 -9.16
N LYS A 193 -11.00 -9.37 -10.08
CA LYS A 193 -10.22 -10.61 -10.29
C LYS A 193 -8.90 -10.62 -9.52
N ASP A 194 -8.22 -9.48 -9.50
CA ASP A 194 -6.89 -9.32 -8.94
C ASP A 194 -6.97 -8.51 -7.64
N ILE A 195 -6.86 -9.21 -6.51
CA ILE A 195 -6.98 -8.63 -5.17
C ILE A 195 -5.67 -8.86 -4.42
N LEU A 196 -5.15 -7.81 -3.81
CA LEU A 196 -4.07 -7.86 -2.82
C LEU A 196 -4.67 -7.52 -1.47
N ILE A 197 -4.09 -8.04 -0.40
CA ILE A 197 -4.49 -7.71 0.97
C ILE A 197 -3.41 -6.92 1.69
N ASP A 198 -3.81 -5.93 2.49
CA ASP A 198 -2.95 -5.24 3.46
C ASP A 198 -3.60 -5.37 4.86
N PRO A 199 -2.91 -5.97 5.84
CA PRO A 199 -3.42 -6.08 7.22
C PRO A 199 -3.63 -4.74 7.92
N GLY A 200 -3.16 -3.63 7.37
CA GLY A 200 -3.40 -2.27 7.84
C GLY A 200 -2.64 -1.93 9.13
N PHE A 201 -1.32 -2.07 9.13
CA PHE A 201 -0.50 -1.64 10.27
C PHE A 201 -0.74 -0.19 10.62
N GLY A 202 -1.02 0.11 11.89
CA GLY A 202 -1.28 1.46 12.39
C GLY A 202 -2.68 2.03 12.10
N PHE A 203 -3.54 1.28 11.37
CA PHE A 203 -4.95 1.64 11.15
C PHE A 203 -5.84 0.82 12.07
N ALA A 204 -6.63 1.49 12.93
CA ALA A 204 -7.43 0.85 13.98
C ALA A 204 -6.64 -0.15 14.86
N LYS A 205 -5.35 0.09 15.05
CA LYS A 205 -4.45 -0.74 15.85
C LYS A 205 -3.47 0.13 16.61
N ASN A 206 -3.24 -0.19 17.89
CA ASN A 206 -2.21 0.43 18.69
C ASN A 206 -0.82 -0.19 18.41
N PRO A 207 0.29 0.40 18.89
CA PRO A 207 1.63 -0.12 18.64
C PRO A 207 1.85 -1.58 19.08
N LYS A 208 1.29 -2.00 20.23
CA LYS A 208 1.41 -3.41 20.72
C LYS A 208 0.71 -4.37 19.77
N GLN A 209 -0.49 -4.00 19.30
CA GLN A 209 -1.23 -4.75 18.28
C GLN A 209 -0.51 -4.79 16.94
N GLY A 210 0.24 -3.74 16.58
CA GLY A 210 1.11 -3.77 15.41
C GLY A 210 2.18 -4.86 15.50
N PHE A 211 2.84 -5.02 16.66
CA PHE A 211 3.82 -6.11 16.86
C PHE A 211 3.16 -7.49 16.95
N GLU A 212 1.97 -7.59 17.56
CA GLU A 212 1.18 -8.82 17.54
C GLU A 212 0.80 -9.24 16.13
N LEU A 213 0.35 -8.29 15.30
CA LEU A 213 0.03 -8.51 13.90
C LEU A 213 1.26 -8.97 13.11
N MET A 214 2.42 -8.33 13.31
CA MET A 214 3.68 -8.73 12.68
C MET A 214 4.09 -10.16 13.04
N ARG A 215 3.96 -10.55 14.29
CA ARG A 215 4.27 -11.91 14.76
C ARG A 215 3.37 -12.97 14.11
N ASN A 216 2.13 -12.61 13.81
CA ASN A 216 1.12 -13.51 13.23
C ASN A 216 0.88 -13.25 11.73
N LEU A 217 1.77 -12.54 11.06
CA LEU A 217 1.57 -12.10 9.66
C LEU A 217 1.43 -13.30 8.71
N SER A 218 2.15 -14.40 8.94
CA SER A 218 2.05 -15.62 8.14
C SER A 218 0.66 -16.27 8.15
N ALA A 219 -0.19 -15.99 9.15
CA ALA A 219 -1.56 -16.50 9.19
C ALA A 219 -2.42 -15.96 8.05
N PHE A 220 -2.08 -14.79 7.48
CA PHE A 220 -2.82 -14.20 6.35
C PHE A 220 -2.69 -15.01 5.04
N GLN A 221 -1.72 -15.92 4.96
CA GLN A 221 -1.58 -16.85 3.83
C GLN A 221 -2.81 -17.75 3.62
N VAL A 222 -3.67 -17.91 4.64
CA VAL A 222 -4.94 -18.63 4.55
C VAL A 222 -5.90 -18.00 3.53
N LEU A 223 -5.75 -16.69 3.25
CA LEU A 223 -6.55 -15.98 2.25
C LEU A 223 -6.09 -16.26 0.81
N GLU A 224 -4.93 -16.88 0.63
CA GLU A 224 -4.37 -17.26 -0.69
C GLU A 224 -4.22 -16.09 -1.67
N LEU A 225 -4.02 -14.87 -1.16
CA LEU A 225 -3.87 -13.64 -1.91
C LEU A 225 -2.49 -13.01 -1.63
N PRO A 226 -1.94 -12.22 -2.58
CA PRO A 226 -0.71 -11.48 -2.36
C PRO A 226 -0.83 -10.52 -1.19
N LEU A 227 0.23 -10.45 -0.37
CA LEU A 227 0.28 -9.67 0.85
C LEU A 227 1.14 -8.42 0.66
N LEU A 228 0.52 -7.25 0.80
CA LEU A 228 1.20 -5.96 0.88
C LEU A 228 1.41 -5.57 2.35
N VAL A 229 2.59 -5.09 2.67
CA VAL A 229 2.94 -4.63 4.02
C VAL A 229 3.47 -3.21 3.98
N GLY A 230 2.76 -2.30 4.64
CA GLY A 230 3.13 -0.89 4.79
C GLY A 230 3.45 -0.56 6.24
N ILE A 231 4.71 -0.71 6.67
CA ILE A 231 5.15 -0.37 8.04
C ILE A 231 6.13 0.79 8.09
N SER A 232 6.58 1.27 6.92
CA SER A 232 7.61 2.29 6.80
C SER A 232 7.31 3.53 7.64
N ARG A 233 8.24 3.84 8.56
CA ARG A 233 8.21 5.01 9.44
C ARG A 233 6.95 5.12 10.31
N LYS A 234 6.23 3.99 10.56
CA LYS A 234 5.01 3.99 11.38
C LYS A 234 5.30 4.11 12.88
N SER A 235 4.29 4.62 13.60
CA SER A 235 4.40 4.94 15.03
C SER A 235 4.78 3.76 15.93
N MET A 236 4.45 2.54 15.54
CA MET A 236 4.88 1.34 16.25
C MET A 236 6.43 1.23 16.32
N ILE A 237 7.14 1.72 15.28
CA ILE A 237 8.61 1.72 15.23
C ILE A 237 9.17 2.85 16.11
N TRP A 238 8.90 4.09 15.73
CA TRP A 238 9.57 5.23 16.33
C TRP A 238 9.17 5.47 17.80
N ARG A 239 7.92 5.14 18.21
CA ARG A 239 7.53 5.19 19.63
C ARG A 239 8.25 4.14 20.47
N THR A 240 8.45 2.93 19.93
CA THR A 240 9.15 1.86 20.64
C THR A 240 10.63 2.16 20.83
N LEU A 241 11.24 2.80 19.83
CA LEU A 241 12.65 3.18 19.86
C LEU A 241 12.91 4.52 20.58
N GLY A 242 11.86 5.32 20.88
CA GLY A 242 11.99 6.65 21.48
C GLY A 242 12.62 7.68 20.55
N ILE A 243 12.38 7.56 19.23
CA ILE A 243 12.95 8.41 18.18
C ILE A 243 11.82 9.11 17.40
N THR A 244 12.17 9.86 16.36
CA THR A 244 11.21 10.47 15.43
C THR A 244 10.89 9.55 14.24
N ALA A 245 9.87 9.89 13.44
CA ALA A 245 9.54 9.16 12.22
C ALA A 245 10.66 9.23 11.18
N ASP A 246 11.40 10.34 11.11
CA ASP A 246 12.51 10.53 10.16
C ASP A 246 13.71 9.64 10.50
N GLU A 247 13.91 9.33 11.77
CA GLU A 247 14.97 8.46 12.25
C GLU A 247 14.60 6.96 12.19
N ALA A 248 13.37 6.62 11.76
CA ALA A 248 12.84 5.26 11.83
C ALA A 248 13.32 4.31 10.70
N LEU A 249 14.28 4.72 9.88
CA LEU A 249 14.80 3.91 8.77
C LEU A 249 15.30 2.55 9.22
N ASN A 250 16.21 2.50 10.21
CA ASN A 250 16.77 1.23 10.71
C ASN A 250 15.69 0.28 11.25
N GLY A 251 14.72 0.80 12.01
CA GLY A 251 13.60 0.01 12.51
C GLY A 251 12.65 -0.45 11.39
N THR A 252 12.46 0.36 10.36
CA THR A 252 11.71 -0.01 9.15
C THR A 252 12.38 -1.18 8.44
N THR A 253 13.69 -1.09 8.18
CA THR A 253 14.49 -2.14 7.51
C THR A 253 14.41 -3.47 8.28
N ALA A 254 14.59 -3.41 9.60
CA ALA A 254 14.51 -4.60 10.46
C ALA A 254 13.13 -5.29 10.38
N LEU A 255 12.04 -4.52 10.43
CA LEU A 255 10.68 -5.07 10.35
C LEU A 255 10.27 -5.44 8.92
N ASN A 256 10.81 -4.82 7.89
CA ASN A 256 10.65 -5.27 6.51
C ASN A 256 11.22 -6.68 6.32
N MET A 257 12.41 -6.99 6.88
CA MET A 257 12.95 -8.36 6.87
C MET A 257 12.00 -9.35 7.55
N VAL A 258 11.45 -8.99 8.71
CA VAL A 258 10.47 -9.83 9.41
C VAL A 258 9.21 -10.03 8.58
N ALA A 259 8.73 -8.99 7.88
CA ALA A 259 7.57 -9.09 6.99
C ALA A 259 7.82 -10.07 5.83
N LEU A 260 9.00 -9.99 5.19
CA LEU A 260 9.40 -10.93 4.12
C LEU A 260 9.45 -12.37 4.62
N MET A 261 10.06 -12.62 5.80
CA MET A 261 10.10 -13.94 6.42
C MET A 261 8.71 -14.51 6.73
N ASN A 262 7.69 -13.66 6.84
CA ASN A 262 6.30 -14.04 7.08
C ASN A 262 5.43 -13.96 5.82
N GLY A 263 6.03 -13.82 4.64
CA GLY A 263 5.34 -13.99 3.34
C GLY A 263 4.82 -12.71 2.71
N ALA A 264 5.37 -11.53 3.06
CA ALA A 264 5.05 -10.29 2.35
C ALA A 264 5.54 -10.37 0.88
N ASN A 265 4.64 -10.06 -0.06
CA ASN A 265 4.94 -9.99 -1.49
C ASN A 265 5.31 -8.56 -1.93
N ILE A 266 4.76 -7.54 -1.25
CA ILE A 266 5.03 -6.13 -1.57
C ILE A 266 5.38 -5.39 -0.27
N LEU A 267 6.51 -4.69 -0.28
CA LEU A 267 6.88 -3.73 0.75
C LEU A 267 6.52 -2.31 0.28
N ARG A 268 5.56 -1.67 0.96
CA ARG A 268 5.17 -0.28 0.69
C ARG A 268 5.97 0.66 1.59
N VAL A 269 6.88 1.45 0.99
CA VAL A 269 7.92 2.17 1.72
C VAL A 269 8.18 3.58 1.22
N HIS A 270 8.75 4.43 2.10
CA HIS A 270 9.34 5.71 1.72
C HIS A 270 10.79 5.53 1.21
N ASP A 271 11.52 4.57 1.77
CA ASP A 271 12.95 4.35 1.57
C ASP A 271 13.15 3.15 0.64
N VAL A 272 13.06 3.39 -0.68
CA VAL A 272 13.02 2.35 -1.72
C VAL A 272 14.32 1.54 -1.75
N LYS A 273 15.47 2.23 -1.76
CA LYS A 273 16.79 1.58 -1.86
C LYS A 273 16.99 0.55 -0.74
N GLU A 274 16.74 0.92 0.50
CA GLU A 274 16.93 0.07 1.67
C GLU A 274 15.94 -1.11 1.71
N ALA A 275 14.73 -0.92 1.17
CA ALA A 275 13.77 -2.01 1.01
C ALA A 275 14.23 -3.01 -0.07
N VAL A 276 14.76 -2.54 -1.20
CA VAL A 276 15.33 -3.39 -2.26
C VAL A 276 16.56 -4.16 -1.75
N GLU A 277 17.45 -3.50 -1.00
CA GLU A 277 18.59 -4.15 -0.36
C GLU A 277 18.12 -5.24 0.62
N THR A 278 17.07 -4.98 1.39
CA THR A 278 16.47 -5.96 2.30
C THR A 278 15.94 -7.18 1.54
N ILE A 279 15.25 -6.98 0.42
CA ILE A 279 14.75 -8.08 -0.42
C ILE A 279 15.91 -8.91 -0.98
N LYS A 280 16.97 -8.29 -1.48
CA LYS A 280 18.14 -9.00 -1.98
C LYS A 280 18.78 -9.89 -0.92
N LEU A 281 18.98 -9.34 0.30
CA LEU A 281 19.53 -10.12 1.41
C LEU A 281 18.57 -11.24 1.84
N TYR A 282 17.25 -10.98 1.84
CA TYR A 282 16.25 -12.02 2.12
C TYR A 282 16.35 -13.18 1.11
N GLN A 283 16.49 -12.90 -0.18
CA GLN A 283 16.59 -13.91 -1.23
C GLN A 283 17.87 -14.75 -1.12
N GLU A 284 18.99 -14.17 -0.68
CA GLU A 284 20.23 -14.91 -0.42
C GLU A 284 20.11 -15.84 0.80
N VAL A 285 19.38 -15.43 1.84
CA VAL A 285 19.16 -16.24 3.05
C VAL A 285 18.12 -17.35 2.82
N TYR A 286 17.11 -17.06 1.99
CA TYR A 286 15.98 -17.96 1.68
C TYR A 286 15.83 -18.16 0.17
N PRO A 287 16.78 -18.84 -0.47
CA PRO A 287 16.70 -19.09 -1.92
C PRO A 287 15.45 -19.90 -2.26
N ALA A 288 14.88 -19.63 -3.45
CA ALA A 288 13.62 -20.21 -3.95
C ALA A 288 13.75 -21.72 -4.24
#